data_06e58fcde18600245998da02b9598588
#
_entry.id   06e58fcde18600245998da02b9598588
#
_cell.length_a   1.000
_cell.length_b   1.000
_cell.length_c   1.000
_cell.angle_alpha   90.00
_cell.angle_beta   90.00
_cell.angle_gamma   90.00
#
_symmetry.space_group_name_H-M   'P 1'
#
loop_
_entity.id
_entity.type
_entity.pdbx_description
1 polymer ?
#
loop_
_entity_poly.entity_id
_entity_poly.type
_entity_poly.pdbx_seq_one_letter_code
_entity_poly.pdbx_strand_id
1 'polypeptide(L)' 'MHDFEYDDKKSISNLKKPGFDFVAAQALWVDPELIELRVKSEDEPRFLVIGLIDKKHWSAVITYRGSTIRIISVR' A
#
# COMPACT_ATOMS: atom_id res chain seq x y z
N MET A 1 11.00 6.38 -9.74
CA MET A 1 11.10 5.80 -8.38
C MET A 1 10.07 6.47 -7.47
N HIS A 2 9.40 5.70 -6.64
CA HIS A 2 8.40 6.22 -5.71
C HIS A 2 9.01 6.43 -4.32
N ASP A 3 8.62 7.52 -3.68
CA ASP A 3 8.93 7.73 -2.27
C ASP A 3 7.77 7.22 -1.45
N PHE A 4 8.07 6.48 -0.39
CA PHE A 4 7.07 5.88 0.48
C PHE A 4 7.24 6.36 1.91
N GLU A 5 6.12 6.48 2.61
CA GLU A 5 6.11 6.68 4.05
C GLU A 5 5.03 5.80 4.67
N TYR A 6 5.15 5.51 5.96
CA TYR A 6 4.18 4.70 6.69
C TYR A 6 4.46 4.77 8.19
N ASP A 7 3.47 4.34 8.97
CA ASP A 7 3.61 4.20 10.41
C ASP A 7 4.34 2.88 10.70
N ASP A 8 5.48 2.94 11.37
CA ASP A 8 6.27 1.75 11.67
C ASP A 8 5.51 0.72 12.51
N LYS A 9 4.67 1.17 13.44
CA LYS A 9 3.88 0.27 14.26
C LYS A 9 2.87 -0.50 13.41
N LYS A 10 2.25 0.18 12.45
CA LYS A 10 1.32 -0.48 11.53
C LYS A 10 2.03 -1.45 10.60
N SER A 11 3.24 -1.13 10.17
CA SER A 11 4.05 -2.02 9.35
C SER A 11 4.36 -3.31 10.09
N ILE A 12 4.78 -3.20 11.35
CA ILE A 12 5.09 -4.36 12.19
C ILE A 12 3.83 -5.19 12.44
N SER A 13 2.72 -4.54 12.74
CA SER A 13 1.44 -5.21 12.95
C SER A 13 0.99 -5.95 11.68
N ASN A 14 1.19 -5.36 10.52
CA ASN A 14 0.84 -5.96 9.25
C ASN A 14 1.73 -7.17 8.93
N LEU A 15 2.99 -7.13 9.34
CA LEU A 15 3.90 -8.27 9.19
C LEU A 15 3.41 -9.49 9.97
N LYS A 16 2.87 -9.27 11.17
CA LYS A 16 2.36 -10.35 12.00
C LYS A 16 1.06 -10.94 11.44
N LYS A 17 0.20 -10.10 10.93
CA LYS A 17 -1.09 -10.50 10.38
C LYS A 17 -1.59 -9.41 9.43
N PRO A 18 -1.54 -9.59 8.13
CA PRO A 18 -1.47 -10.84 7.33
C PRO A 18 -0.09 -11.40 7.01
N GLY A 19 0.98 -10.92 7.61
CA GLY A 19 2.30 -11.49 7.38
C GLY A 19 3.13 -10.77 6.33
N PHE A 20 2.84 -9.48 6.12
CA PHE A 20 3.46 -8.71 5.04
C PHE A 20 3.67 -7.28 5.52
N ASP A 21 4.92 -6.85 5.64
CA ASP A 21 5.19 -5.49 6.10
C ASP A 21 5.09 -4.48 4.96
N PHE A 22 5.16 -3.20 5.32
CA PHE A 22 4.99 -2.14 4.33
C PHE A 22 6.23 -1.92 3.47
N VAL A 23 7.38 -2.43 3.88
CA VAL A 23 8.58 -2.42 3.04
C VAL A 23 8.38 -3.39 1.89
N ALA A 24 7.97 -4.62 2.20
CA ALA A 24 7.70 -5.64 1.18
C ALA A 24 6.54 -5.22 0.26
N ALA A 25 5.55 -4.51 0.81
CA ALA A 25 4.41 -4.04 0.05
C ALA A 25 4.78 -3.08 -1.09
N GLN A 26 5.93 -2.43 -1.00
CA GLN A 26 6.40 -1.53 -2.05
C GLN A 26 6.59 -2.25 -3.38
N ALA A 27 6.73 -3.57 -3.36
CA ALA A 27 6.84 -4.39 -4.57
C ALA A 27 5.56 -4.33 -5.43
N LEU A 28 4.42 -3.92 -4.87
CA LEU A 28 3.20 -3.72 -5.65
C LEU A 28 3.42 -2.74 -6.81
N TRP A 29 4.23 -1.72 -6.59
CA TRP A 29 4.46 -0.68 -7.60
C TRP A 29 5.41 -1.13 -8.72
N VAL A 30 5.94 -2.34 -8.64
CA VAL A 30 6.72 -2.95 -9.71
C VAL A 30 5.83 -3.68 -10.71
N ASP A 31 4.60 -4.04 -10.29
CA ASP A 31 3.64 -4.71 -11.16
C ASP A 31 3.14 -3.73 -12.24
N PRO A 32 3.39 -4.02 -13.54
CA PRO A 32 2.94 -3.14 -14.61
C PRO A 32 1.41 -3.12 -14.77
N GLU A 33 0.71 -4.06 -14.16
CA GLU A 33 -0.74 -4.14 -14.21
C GLU A 33 -1.41 -3.69 -12.91
N LEU A 34 -0.67 -2.94 -12.08
CA LEU A 34 -1.21 -2.40 -10.85
C LEU A 34 -2.47 -1.58 -11.12
N ILE A 35 -3.52 -1.85 -10.36
CA ILE A 35 -4.79 -1.15 -10.48
C ILE A 35 -4.93 -0.20 -9.29
N GLU A 36 -5.34 1.03 -9.54
CA GLU A 36 -5.60 2.01 -8.52
C GLU A 36 -7.05 2.47 -8.61
N LEU A 37 -7.77 2.40 -7.50
CA LEU A 37 -9.16 2.82 -7.40
C LEU A 37 -9.30 3.83 -6.28
N ARG A 38 -10.07 4.89 -6.53
CA ARG A 38 -10.36 5.84 -5.47
C ARG A 38 -11.40 5.27 -4.53
N VAL A 39 -11.14 5.32 -3.24
CA VAL A 39 -12.08 4.85 -2.22
C VAL A 39 -12.62 6.05 -1.44
N LYS A 40 -13.85 5.90 -0.95
CA LYS A 40 -14.51 6.95 -0.20
C LYS A 40 -13.82 7.16 1.14
N SER A 41 -13.53 8.42 1.47
CA SER A 41 -12.88 8.80 2.72
C SER A 41 -13.38 10.17 3.14
N GLU A 42 -13.52 10.38 4.45
CA GLU A 42 -14.01 11.63 5.00
C GLU A 42 -12.90 12.68 5.17
N ASP A 43 -11.69 12.24 5.49
CA ASP A 43 -10.59 13.15 5.83
C ASP A 43 -9.72 13.50 4.63
N GLU A 44 -8.96 12.53 4.16
CA GLU A 44 -8.02 12.71 3.07
C GLU A 44 -8.35 11.74 1.94
N PRO A 45 -8.02 12.10 0.69
CA PRO A 45 -8.25 11.18 -0.42
C PRO A 45 -7.48 9.88 -0.21
N ARG A 46 -8.20 8.75 -0.28
CA ARG A 46 -7.60 7.42 -0.17
C ARG A 46 -7.82 6.63 -1.44
N PHE A 47 -6.89 5.72 -1.70
CA PHE A 47 -6.91 4.89 -2.89
C PHE A 47 -6.63 3.45 -2.50
N LEU A 48 -7.27 2.54 -3.21
CA LEU A 48 -6.99 1.12 -3.10
C LEU A 48 -6.14 0.74 -4.29
N VAL A 49 -4.97 0.17 -4.05
CA VAL A 49 -4.13 -0.36 -5.12
C VAL A 49 -4.08 -1.87 -5.01
N ILE A 50 -4.17 -2.55 -6.15
CA ILE A 50 -4.21 -4.01 -6.22
C ILE A 50 -3.15 -4.45 -7.23
N GLY A 51 -2.30 -5.37 -6.82
CA GLY A 51 -1.27 -5.90 -7.69
C GLY A 51 -0.79 -7.25 -7.24
N LEU A 52 0.17 -7.80 -7.98
CA LEU A 52 0.75 -9.10 -7.72
C LEU A 52 2.10 -8.97 -7.03
N ILE A 53 2.31 -9.79 -6.00
CA ILE A 53 3.62 -10.00 -5.40
C ILE A 53 3.77 -11.52 -5.25
N ASP A 54 4.82 -12.08 -5.85
CA ASP A 54 5.08 -13.51 -5.83
C ASP A 54 3.85 -14.35 -6.23
N LYS A 55 3.20 -13.93 -7.32
CA LYS A 55 2.04 -14.62 -7.91
C LYS A 55 0.76 -14.56 -7.06
N LYS A 56 0.75 -13.76 -6.00
CA LYS A 56 -0.44 -13.55 -5.17
C LYS A 56 -0.91 -12.12 -5.30
N HIS A 57 -2.23 -11.93 -5.31
CA HIS A 57 -2.82 -10.62 -5.32
C HIS A 57 -2.81 -10.01 -3.91
N TRP A 58 -2.34 -8.79 -3.83
CA TRP A 58 -2.35 -8.01 -2.60
C TRP A 58 -3.02 -6.68 -2.86
N SER A 59 -3.64 -6.14 -1.85
CA SER A 59 -4.23 -4.81 -1.93
C SER A 59 -3.67 -3.93 -0.81
N ALA A 60 -3.50 -2.66 -1.12
CA ALA A 60 -3.03 -1.68 -0.16
C ALA A 60 -3.95 -0.47 -0.19
N VAL A 61 -4.20 0.09 0.99
CA VAL A 61 -4.86 1.39 1.10
C VAL A 61 -3.77 2.43 1.28
N ILE A 62 -3.79 3.44 0.43
CA ILE A 62 -2.78 4.48 0.41
C ILE A 62 -3.41 5.87 0.35
N THR A 63 -2.61 6.87 0.64
CA THR A 63 -2.91 8.26 0.32
C THR A 63 -1.65 8.89 -0.25
N TYR A 64 -1.81 10.01 -0.94
CA TYR A 64 -0.69 10.76 -1.47
C TYR A 64 -0.45 12.00 -0.61
N ARG A 65 0.82 12.27 -0.30
CA ARG A 65 1.25 13.49 0.37
C ARG A 65 2.32 14.12 -0.50
N GLY A 66 1.89 15.08 -1.35
CA GLY A 66 2.76 15.60 -2.40
C GLY A 66 3.14 14.47 -3.35
N SER A 67 4.43 14.23 -3.54
CA SER A 67 4.93 13.13 -4.37
C SER A 67 5.20 11.85 -3.59
N THR A 68 4.90 11.82 -2.29
CA THR A 68 5.13 10.67 -1.43
C THR A 68 3.88 9.82 -1.33
N ILE A 69 4.05 8.50 -1.41
CA ILE A 69 2.96 7.53 -1.23
C ILE A 69 2.97 7.09 0.23
N ARG A 70 1.88 7.38 0.94
CA ARG A 70 1.74 6.90 2.31
C ARG A 70 0.92 5.63 2.35
N ILE A 71 1.53 4.54 2.80
CA ILE A 71 0.86 3.24 2.94
C ILE A 71 0.14 3.20 4.28
N ILE A 72 -1.15 2.91 4.25
CA ILE A 72 -2.00 2.86 5.44
C ILE A 72 -2.23 1.43 5.89
N SER A 73 -2.52 0.54 4.97
CA SER A 73 -2.73 -0.87 5.28
C SER A 73 -2.48 -1.72 4.06
N VAL A 74 -2.16 -3.00 4.27
CA VAL A 74 -1.91 -3.97 3.20
C VAL A 74 -2.57 -5.29 3.58
N ARG A 75 -3.24 -5.88 2.61
CA ARG A 75 -3.88 -7.19 2.79
C ARG A 75 -3.76 -8.08 1.58
#